data_f654ab2ac59ddb14f5ffa6583ecb6cbe
#
_entry.id   f654ab2ac59ddb14f5ffa6583ecb6cbe
#
_cell.length_a   1.000
_cell.length_b   1.000
_cell.length_c   1.000
_cell.angle_alpha   90.00
_cell.angle_beta   90.00
_cell.angle_gamma   90.00
#
_symmetry.space_group_name_H-M   'P 1'
#
loop_
_entity.id
_entity.type
_entity.pdbx_description
1 polymer ?
#
loop_
_entity_poly.entity_id
_entity_poly.type
_entity_poly.pdbx_seq_one_letter_code
_entity_poly.pdbx_strand_id
1 'polypeptide(L)'
;NVVGTYNILEHCVQSGIKMVYISTDAVFDGSMGFYQADDPMSPVSKYAKSKTAAELMVRTYENSLIIRTSFFGETFPYDKAFVDQWTSKDYIDIMAPKIFSKINSNKKGISHVSSNRRSLYELALIRKKDVTPCHIRDYDYGFELPKDLSLKQE
;
A
#
# COMPACT_ATOMS: atom_id res chain seq x y z
N ASN A 1 7.57 1.38 -12.82
CA ASN A 1 6.87 2.35 -11.97
C ASN A 1 7.29 3.80 -12.29
N VAL A 2 8.61 4.14 -12.33
CA VAL A 2 9.03 5.56 -12.41
C VAL A 2 8.71 6.18 -13.77
N VAL A 3 9.29 5.66 -14.86
CA VAL A 3 9.12 6.24 -16.21
C VAL A 3 7.65 6.23 -16.67
N GLY A 4 6.94 5.11 -16.48
CA GLY A 4 5.53 5.04 -16.86
C GLY A 4 4.66 6.04 -16.09
N THR A 5 4.93 6.25 -14.80
CA THR A 5 4.22 7.25 -13.99
C THR A 5 4.53 8.66 -14.47
N TYR A 6 5.81 8.95 -14.82
CA TYR A 6 6.21 10.24 -15.36
C TYR A 6 5.46 10.59 -16.67
N ASN A 7 5.39 9.64 -17.61
CA ASN A 7 4.71 9.89 -18.90
C ASN A 7 3.21 10.22 -18.71
N ILE A 8 2.54 9.53 -17.78
CA ILE A 8 1.14 9.82 -17.45
C ILE A 8 1.02 11.17 -16.74
N LEU A 9 1.90 11.45 -15.78
CA LEU A 9 1.92 12.72 -15.06
C LEU A 9 2.10 13.90 -16.00
N GLU A 10 3.07 13.82 -16.92
CA GLU A 10 3.33 14.86 -17.92
C GLU A 10 2.08 15.15 -18.74
N HIS A 11 1.40 14.11 -19.23
CA HIS A 11 0.15 14.28 -19.97
C HIS A 11 -0.96 14.91 -19.12
N CYS A 12 -1.11 14.48 -17.87
CA CYS A 12 -2.10 15.07 -16.96
C CYS A 12 -1.83 16.56 -16.71
N VAL A 13 -0.57 16.95 -16.53
CA VAL A 13 -0.18 18.34 -16.33
C VAL A 13 -0.50 19.18 -17.56
N GLN A 14 -0.09 18.72 -18.77
CA GLN A 14 -0.32 19.42 -20.03
C GLN A 14 -1.81 19.61 -20.36
N SER A 15 -2.63 18.63 -19.98
CA SER A 15 -4.08 18.62 -20.26
C SER A 15 -4.95 19.16 -19.11
N GLY A 16 -4.37 19.54 -17.97
CA GLY A 16 -5.10 19.97 -16.78
C GLY A 16 -5.95 18.89 -16.12
N ILE A 17 -5.69 17.61 -16.42
CA ILE A 17 -6.49 16.47 -15.95
C ILE A 17 -6.01 16.06 -14.55
N LYS A 18 -6.96 15.76 -13.64
CA LYS A 18 -6.66 15.22 -12.31
C LYS A 18 -5.97 13.86 -12.44
N MET A 19 -4.79 13.72 -11.82
CA MET A 19 -4.09 12.44 -11.73
C MET A 19 -4.46 11.70 -10.46
N VAL A 20 -4.87 10.43 -10.58
CA VAL A 20 -5.01 9.52 -9.45
C VAL A 20 -3.90 8.49 -9.49
N TYR A 21 -3.07 8.45 -8.45
CA TYR A 21 -1.95 7.52 -8.33
C TYR A 21 -2.18 6.53 -7.19
N ILE A 22 -2.21 5.25 -7.53
CA ILE A 22 -2.28 4.18 -6.53
C ILE A 22 -0.86 3.89 -6.04
N SER A 23 -0.58 4.35 -4.84
CA SER A 23 0.66 4.09 -4.11
C SER A 23 0.51 2.87 -3.19
N THR A 24 1.42 2.71 -2.23
CA THR A 24 1.52 1.52 -1.39
C THR A 24 1.82 1.89 0.06
N ASP A 25 1.43 1.03 1.01
CA ASP A 25 1.88 1.05 2.40
C ASP A 25 3.40 0.83 2.53
N ALA A 26 4.01 0.12 1.57
CA ALA A 26 5.44 -0.19 1.57
C ALA A 26 6.36 1.04 1.38
N VAL A 27 5.81 2.26 1.22
CA VAL A 27 6.61 3.50 1.30
C VAL A 27 7.20 3.71 2.69
N PHE A 28 6.69 3.03 3.71
CA PHE A 28 7.18 3.02 5.08
C PHE A 28 8.07 1.81 5.37
N ASP A 29 8.86 1.87 6.43
CA ASP A 29 9.77 0.79 6.85
C ASP A 29 9.09 -0.33 7.65
N GLY A 30 7.92 -0.07 8.20
CA GLY A 30 7.18 -1.03 9.01
C GLY A 30 7.68 -1.19 10.44
N SER A 31 8.40 -0.21 10.98
CA SER A 31 8.90 -0.23 12.35
C SER A 31 7.84 0.13 13.40
N MET A 32 6.85 0.97 13.05
CA MET A 32 5.87 1.51 14.01
C MET A 32 4.44 1.01 13.78
N GLY A 33 3.99 0.93 12.53
CA GLY A 33 2.57 0.71 12.21
C GLY A 33 1.68 1.95 12.43
N PHE A 34 0.41 1.83 12.05
CA PHE A 34 -0.58 2.92 12.11
C PHE A 34 -0.10 4.23 11.47
N TYR A 35 0.67 4.12 10.38
CA TYR A 35 1.26 5.25 9.70
C TYR A 35 0.22 6.26 9.25
N GLN A 36 0.52 7.55 9.45
CA GLN A 36 -0.25 8.68 8.98
C GLN A 36 0.26 9.14 7.60
N ALA A 37 -0.54 9.96 6.91
CA ALA A 37 -0.20 10.40 5.55
C ALA A 37 1.06 11.28 5.49
N ASP A 38 1.35 12.02 6.55
CA ASP A 38 2.48 12.92 6.71
C ASP A 38 3.72 12.28 7.37
N ASP A 39 3.63 11.02 7.80
CA ASP A 39 4.79 10.31 8.35
C ASP A 39 5.90 10.18 7.28
N PRO A 40 7.17 10.23 7.70
CA PRO A 40 8.31 10.14 6.80
C PRO A 40 8.35 8.77 6.08
N MET A 41 8.57 8.81 4.77
CA MET A 41 8.74 7.59 3.97
C MET A 41 10.14 7.01 4.15
N SER A 42 10.23 5.70 4.36
CA SER A 42 11.48 4.95 4.52
C SER A 42 11.39 3.57 3.83
N PRO A 43 11.33 3.53 2.49
CA PRO A 43 11.10 2.28 1.74
C PRO A 43 12.30 1.33 1.84
N VAL A 44 12.07 0.06 2.21
CA VAL A 44 13.15 -0.92 2.42
C VAL A 44 13.47 -1.77 1.19
N SER A 45 12.48 -2.06 0.32
CA SER A 45 12.67 -2.92 -0.86
C SER A 45 12.88 -2.12 -2.15
N LYS A 46 13.43 -2.77 -3.20
CA LYS A 46 13.55 -2.16 -4.55
C LYS A 46 12.19 -1.75 -5.12
N TYR A 47 11.18 -2.57 -4.92
CA TYR A 47 9.81 -2.24 -5.31
C TYR A 47 9.32 -0.98 -4.59
N ALA A 48 9.43 -0.96 -3.26
CA ALA A 48 9.01 0.16 -2.44
C ALA A 48 9.72 1.48 -2.84
N LYS A 49 11.04 1.42 -3.04
CA LYS A 49 11.84 2.58 -3.52
C LYS A 49 11.34 3.11 -4.86
N SER A 50 11.02 2.22 -5.81
CA SER A 50 10.48 2.64 -7.11
C SER A 50 9.08 3.26 -7.02
N LYS A 51 8.23 2.76 -6.12
CA LYS A 51 6.90 3.32 -5.86
C LYS A 51 7.00 4.68 -5.16
N THR A 52 7.91 4.81 -4.18
CA THR A 52 8.18 6.06 -3.48
C THR A 52 8.70 7.15 -4.44
N ALA A 53 9.65 6.81 -5.32
CA ALA A 53 10.16 7.75 -6.32
C ALA A 53 9.04 8.26 -7.25
N ALA A 54 8.17 7.36 -7.71
CA ALA A 54 7.01 7.73 -8.52
C ALA A 54 6.00 8.60 -7.75
N GLU A 55 5.74 8.27 -6.49
CA GLU A 55 4.86 9.07 -5.61
C GLU A 55 5.40 10.49 -5.43
N LEU A 56 6.70 10.65 -5.19
CA LEU A 56 7.34 11.96 -5.04
C LEU A 56 7.17 12.84 -6.29
N MET A 57 7.26 12.26 -7.49
CA MET A 57 6.97 12.99 -8.73
C MET A 57 5.50 13.44 -8.79
N VAL A 58 4.56 12.55 -8.48
CA VAL A 58 3.12 12.89 -8.52
C VAL A 58 2.76 13.98 -7.51
N ARG A 59 3.44 14.04 -6.36
CA ARG A 59 3.26 15.09 -5.34
C ARG A 59 3.55 16.50 -5.86
N THR A 60 4.34 16.67 -6.91
CA THR A 60 4.62 17.98 -7.50
C THR A 60 3.43 18.57 -8.27
N TYR A 61 2.41 17.74 -8.54
CA TYR A 61 1.22 18.17 -9.27
C TYR A 61 0.03 18.38 -8.30
N GLU A 62 -0.36 19.62 -8.08
CA GLU A 62 -1.43 19.99 -7.13
C GLU A 62 -2.79 19.34 -7.48
N ASN A 63 -3.06 19.09 -8.79
CA ASN A 63 -4.28 18.42 -9.22
C ASN A 63 -4.13 16.89 -9.20
N SER A 64 -3.55 16.34 -8.14
CA SER A 64 -3.37 14.90 -7.96
C SER A 64 -4.02 14.37 -6.69
N LEU A 65 -4.41 13.10 -6.72
CA LEU A 65 -4.79 12.30 -5.56
C LEU A 65 -3.87 11.08 -5.50
N ILE A 66 -3.17 10.90 -4.41
CA ILE A 66 -2.30 9.76 -4.14
C ILE A 66 -3.00 8.89 -3.11
N ILE A 67 -3.28 7.64 -3.46
CA ILE A 67 -3.92 6.67 -2.57
C ILE A 67 -2.88 5.64 -2.16
N ARG A 68 -2.44 5.68 -0.90
CA ARG A 68 -1.63 4.59 -0.33
C ARG A 68 -2.56 3.49 0.15
N THR A 69 -2.34 2.31 -0.38
CA THR A 69 -3.17 1.14 -0.11
C THR A 69 -2.39 -0.14 -0.37
N SER A 70 -2.92 -1.27 0.09
CA SER A 70 -2.36 -2.58 -0.19
C SER A 70 -3.49 -3.61 -0.14
N PHE A 71 -3.45 -4.61 -1.03
CA PHE A 71 -4.51 -5.63 -1.10
C PHE A 71 -3.98 -6.95 -1.70
N PHE A 72 -4.66 -8.02 -1.39
CA PHE A 72 -4.56 -9.29 -2.11
C PHE A 72 -5.64 -9.37 -3.19
N GLY A 73 -5.49 -10.33 -4.12
CA GLY A 73 -6.55 -10.70 -5.06
C GLY A 73 -7.77 -11.27 -4.34
N GLU A 74 -8.47 -12.19 -4.98
CA GLU A 74 -9.68 -12.81 -4.41
C GLU A 74 -9.35 -13.80 -3.29
N THR A 75 -8.16 -14.40 -3.31
CA THR A 75 -7.71 -15.42 -2.35
C THR A 75 -6.33 -15.08 -1.78
N PHE A 76 -5.98 -15.70 -0.66
CA PHE A 76 -4.63 -15.63 -0.14
C PHE A 76 -3.71 -16.56 -0.96
N PRO A 77 -2.60 -16.04 -1.56
CA PRO A 77 -1.85 -16.77 -2.58
C PRO A 77 -0.80 -17.75 -2.03
N TYR A 78 -0.57 -17.80 -0.71
CA TYR A 78 0.50 -18.59 -0.12
C TYR A 78 -0.04 -19.68 0.80
N ASP A 79 0.80 -20.74 1.05
CA ASP A 79 0.46 -21.81 1.99
C ASP A 79 0.83 -21.50 3.43
N LYS A 80 1.67 -20.47 3.64
CA LYS A 80 2.08 -20.00 4.96
C LYS A 80 1.83 -18.49 5.09
N ALA A 81 1.55 -18.04 6.32
CA ALA A 81 1.35 -16.63 6.60
C ALA A 81 2.00 -16.25 7.94
N PHE A 82 2.55 -15.06 8.00
CA PHE A 82 3.24 -14.53 9.17
C PHE A 82 2.25 -14.17 10.29
N VAL A 83 2.50 -14.69 11.49
CA VAL A 83 1.77 -14.32 12.71
C VAL A 83 2.29 -13.03 13.34
N ASP A 84 3.51 -12.64 13.01
CA ASP A 84 4.25 -11.50 13.55
C ASP A 84 4.51 -10.38 12.53
N GLN A 85 3.82 -10.42 11.38
CA GLN A 85 3.74 -9.32 10.42
C GLN A 85 2.34 -8.75 10.37
N TRP A 86 2.22 -7.45 10.63
CA TRP A 86 0.95 -6.74 10.74
C TRP A 86 0.67 -5.86 9.52
N THR A 87 -0.58 -5.74 9.17
CA THR A 87 -1.03 -4.99 8.00
C THR A 87 -2.44 -4.46 8.19
N SER A 88 -2.80 -3.45 7.42
CA SER A 88 -4.18 -2.98 7.22
C SER A 88 -4.70 -3.24 5.80
N LYS A 89 -4.04 -4.13 5.04
CA LYS A 89 -4.55 -4.60 3.75
C LYS A 89 -5.78 -5.48 3.90
N ASP A 90 -6.50 -5.66 2.82
CA ASP A 90 -7.60 -6.61 2.73
C ASP A 90 -7.64 -7.22 1.30
N TYR A 91 -8.68 -7.95 0.99
CA TYR A 91 -8.89 -8.50 -0.35
C TYR A 91 -9.46 -7.43 -1.29
N ILE A 92 -9.21 -7.61 -2.61
CA ILE A 92 -9.54 -6.60 -3.62
C ILE A 92 -11.02 -6.23 -3.66
N ASP A 93 -11.92 -7.18 -3.45
CA ASP A 93 -13.37 -6.95 -3.42
C ASP A 93 -13.80 -6.05 -2.24
N ILE A 94 -13.06 -6.08 -1.13
CA ILE A 94 -13.26 -5.17 0.02
C ILE A 94 -12.60 -3.82 -0.22
N MET A 95 -11.42 -3.81 -0.85
CA MET A 95 -10.64 -2.58 -1.03
C MET A 95 -11.08 -1.75 -2.24
N ALA A 96 -11.50 -2.39 -3.35
CA ALA A 96 -11.85 -1.68 -4.57
C ALA A 96 -13.02 -0.69 -4.38
N PRO A 97 -14.12 -1.01 -3.69
CA PRO A 97 -15.18 -0.04 -3.40
C PRO A 97 -14.70 1.17 -2.60
N LYS A 98 -13.81 0.97 -1.62
CA LYS A 98 -13.22 2.04 -0.80
C LYS A 98 -12.31 2.94 -1.65
N ILE A 99 -11.47 2.35 -2.51
CA ILE A 99 -10.61 3.07 -3.45
C ILE A 99 -11.47 3.87 -4.42
N PHE A 100 -12.50 3.26 -5.01
CA PHE A 100 -13.40 3.93 -5.94
C PHE A 100 -14.14 5.11 -5.28
N SER A 101 -14.63 4.95 -4.06
CA SER A 101 -15.24 6.04 -3.29
C SER A 101 -14.26 7.19 -3.08
N LYS A 102 -12.99 6.89 -2.76
CA LYS A 102 -11.94 7.89 -2.57
C LYS A 102 -11.61 8.62 -3.89
N ILE A 103 -11.56 7.91 -5.02
CA ILE A 103 -11.32 8.49 -6.36
C ILE A 103 -12.41 9.49 -6.73
N ASN A 104 -13.67 9.15 -6.46
CA ASN A 104 -14.83 10.00 -6.77
C ASN A 104 -15.01 11.16 -5.77
N SER A 105 -14.21 11.21 -4.72
CA SER A 105 -14.20 12.37 -3.84
C SER A 105 -13.44 13.54 -4.48
N ASN A 106 -13.74 14.76 -4.04
CA ASN A 106 -13.00 15.95 -4.47
C ASN A 106 -11.63 16.10 -3.77
N LYS A 107 -11.19 15.06 -3.02
CA LYS A 107 -9.90 15.10 -2.31
C LYS A 107 -8.73 15.19 -3.28
N LYS A 108 -7.71 15.92 -2.86
CA LYS A 108 -6.37 16.02 -3.47
C LYS A 108 -5.32 15.68 -2.43
N GLY A 109 -4.07 15.53 -2.88
CA GLY A 109 -2.96 15.17 -2.01
C GLY A 109 -2.96 13.70 -1.63
N ILE A 110 -2.47 13.37 -0.45
CA ILE A 110 -2.30 11.98 -0.01
C ILE A 110 -3.50 11.55 0.81
N SER A 111 -3.97 10.34 0.55
CA SER A 111 -4.99 9.66 1.35
C SER A 111 -4.61 8.20 1.56
N HIS A 112 -4.90 7.69 2.74
CA HIS A 112 -4.85 6.26 3.02
C HIS A 112 -6.19 5.60 2.72
N VAL A 113 -6.15 4.43 2.09
CA VAL A 113 -7.30 3.53 1.98
C VAL A 113 -6.88 2.18 2.55
N SER A 114 -7.44 1.83 3.68
CA SER A 114 -7.03 0.67 4.47
C SER A 114 -8.22 -0.07 5.08
N SER A 115 -7.96 -1.22 5.66
CA SER A 115 -8.88 -1.99 6.47
C SER A 115 -8.38 -2.05 7.93
N ASN A 116 -8.97 -2.91 8.73
CA ASN A 116 -8.55 -3.10 10.12
C ASN A 116 -7.15 -3.70 10.17
N ARG A 117 -6.33 -3.24 11.13
CA ARG A 117 -5.03 -3.84 11.42
C ARG A 117 -5.21 -5.27 11.93
N ARG A 118 -4.48 -6.20 11.33
CA ARG A 118 -4.42 -7.62 11.70
C ARG A 118 -3.10 -8.24 11.26
N SER A 119 -2.74 -9.41 11.78
CA SER A 119 -1.60 -10.15 11.24
C SER A 119 -1.91 -10.69 9.84
N LEU A 120 -0.87 -11.00 9.05
CA LEU A 120 -1.08 -11.66 7.76
C LEU A 120 -1.75 -13.03 7.91
N TYR A 121 -1.47 -13.74 9.00
CA TYR A 121 -2.09 -15.02 9.29
C TYR A 121 -3.59 -14.88 9.55
N GLU A 122 -4.02 -13.92 10.38
CA GLU A 122 -5.44 -13.63 10.61
C GLU A 122 -6.15 -13.23 9.32
N LEU A 123 -5.51 -12.42 8.46
CA LEU A 123 -6.06 -12.06 7.17
C LEU A 123 -6.21 -13.28 6.24
N ALA A 124 -5.18 -14.13 6.18
CA ALA A 124 -5.20 -15.33 5.36
C ALA A 124 -6.34 -16.28 5.74
N LEU A 125 -6.56 -16.51 7.05
CA LEU A 125 -7.61 -17.41 7.57
C LEU A 125 -9.03 -17.01 7.17
N ILE A 126 -9.25 -15.76 6.75
CA ILE A 126 -10.57 -15.31 6.28
C ILE A 126 -11.00 -16.10 5.04
N ARG A 127 -10.05 -16.39 4.12
CA ARG A 127 -10.36 -17.02 2.83
C ARG A 127 -9.62 -18.34 2.55
N LYS A 128 -8.60 -18.67 3.34
CA LYS A 128 -7.82 -19.91 3.20
C LYS A 128 -7.65 -20.54 4.59
N LYS A 129 -8.43 -21.56 4.88
CA LYS A 129 -8.49 -22.20 6.22
C LYS A 129 -7.32 -23.14 6.51
N ASP A 130 -6.67 -23.62 5.48
CA ASP A 130 -5.54 -24.56 5.51
C ASP A 130 -4.15 -23.87 5.51
N VAL A 131 -4.12 -22.55 5.60
CA VAL A 131 -2.86 -21.80 5.72
C VAL A 131 -2.16 -22.13 7.05
N THR A 132 -0.85 -22.35 6.99
CA THR A 132 -0.04 -22.64 8.17
C THR A 132 0.65 -21.37 8.71
N PRO A 133 0.75 -21.20 10.05
CA PRO A 133 1.44 -20.06 10.63
C PRO A 133 2.95 -20.18 10.44
N CYS A 134 3.62 -19.03 10.27
CA CYS A 134 5.07 -18.93 10.27
C CYS A 134 5.50 -17.58 10.88
N HIS A 135 6.80 -17.42 11.13
CA HIS A 135 7.38 -16.19 11.66
C HIS A 135 8.32 -15.55 10.65
N ILE A 136 8.48 -14.23 10.72
CA ILE A 136 9.42 -13.47 9.87
C ILE A 136 10.83 -14.03 9.99
N ARG A 137 11.27 -14.38 11.21
CA ARG A 137 12.60 -14.95 11.49
C ARG A 137 12.88 -16.28 10.79
N ASP A 138 11.86 -16.98 10.31
CA ASP A 138 12.02 -18.28 9.63
C ASP A 138 12.48 -18.11 8.17
N TYR A 139 12.61 -16.87 7.69
CA TYR A 139 12.96 -16.56 6.30
C TYR A 139 14.04 -15.49 6.21
N ASP A 140 14.94 -15.66 5.25
CA ASP A 140 15.93 -14.64 4.88
C ASP A 140 15.61 -14.12 3.47
N TYR A 141 15.26 -12.83 3.39
CA TYR A 141 14.99 -12.13 2.14
C TYR A 141 16.15 -11.22 1.70
N GLY A 142 17.29 -11.26 2.40
CA GLY A 142 18.42 -10.35 2.18
C GLY A 142 18.16 -8.90 2.60
N PHE A 143 17.05 -8.65 3.26
CA PHE A 143 16.70 -7.38 3.93
C PHE A 143 15.69 -7.64 5.04
N GLU A 144 15.63 -6.74 6.01
CA GLU A 144 14.67 -6.85 7.12
C GLU A 144 13.26 -6.60 6.61
N LEU A 145 12.37 -7.59 6.79
CA LEU A 145 10.97 -7.47 6.42
C LEU A 145 10.26 -6.47 7.35
N PRO A 146 9.41 -5.59 6.80
CA PRO A 146 8.55 -4.73 7.60
C PRO A 146 7.69 -5.53 8.58
N LYS A 147 7.69 -5.16 9.86
CA LYS A 147 6.89 -5.84 10.90
C LYS A 147 5.45 -5.36 10.92
N ASP A 148 5.23 -4.08 10.68
CA ASP A 148 3.89 -3.48 10.73
C ASP A 148 3.74 -2.35 9.70
N LEU A 149 3.08 -2.64 8.59
CA LEU A 149 2.76 -1.67 7.54
C LEU A 149 1.31 -1.16 7.63
N SER A 150 0.67 -1.29 8.80
CA SER A 150 -0.69 -0.79 8.95
C SER A 150 -0.75 0.73 8.76
N LEU A 151 -1.76 1.17 8.03
CA LEU A 151 -2.07 2.56 7.79
C LEU A 151 -3.19 3.01 8.72
N LYS A 152 -3.13 4.23 9.23
CA LYS A 152 -4.23 4.85 9.96
C LYS A 152 -5.39 5.08 9.00
N GLN A 153 -6.58 4.67 9.39
CA GLN A 153 -7.82 4.93 8.63
C GLN A 153 -8.15 6.43 8.69
N GLU A 154 -8.60 6.97 7.55
CA GLU A 154 -9.10 8.34 7.41
C GLU A 154 -10.64 8.37 7.29
#